data_a966f08f0039c72b5096b3fb77fd3d6e
#
_entry.id   a966f08f0039c72b5096b3fb77fd3d6e
#
_cell.length_a   1.000
_cell.length_b   1.000
_cell.length_c   1.000
_cell.angle_alpha   90.00
_cell.angle_beta   90.00
_cell.angle_gamma   90.00
#
_symmetry.space_group_name_H-M   'P 1'
#
loop_
_entity.id
_entity.type
_entity.pdbx_description
1 polymer ?
#
loop_
_entity_poly.entity_id
_entity_poly.type
_entity_poly.pdbx_seq_one_letter_code
_entity_poly.pdbx_strand_id
1 'polypeptide(L)'
;MVHDPALLGIFPYLDELLDALRKLKKAEYKVLTVFSPIHFSEIQEVMGYKPSPVRYFILAGGILGGISLVSLAAYAHLSFKLITSGKPVLPPIPFIVPLFEGTVLLAVIFGVVAWVLKGRLPRVHLPSAYDPRFSEDRFGIVAAYKDGERDIILKLLKDAGAEEVRDVNG
;
A
#
# COMPACT_ATOMS: atom_id res chain seq x y z
N MET A 1 1.75 -21.43 -9.70
CA MET A 1 0.68 -20.44 -9.67
C MET A 1 -0.12 -20.69 -10.93
N VAL A 2 -1.40 -21.00 -10.83
CA VAL A 2 -2.27 -21.12 -12.00
C VAL A 2 -2.43 -19.70 -12.51
N HIS A 3 -1.88 -19.41 -13.69
CA HIS A 3 -2.07 -18.13 -14.35
C HIS A 3 -3.48 -18.15 -14.93
N ASP A 4 -4.44 -17.53 -14.23
CA ASP A 4 -5.79 -17.34 -14.76
C ASP A 4 -5.65 -16.49 -16.05
N PRO A 5 -6.24 -16.89 -17.18
CA PRO A 5 -6.24 -16.07 -18.37
C PRO A 5 -6.94 -14.74 -18.07
N ALA A 6 -6.39 -13.64 -18.56
CA ALA A 6 -6.90 -12.31 -18.26
C ALA A 6 -6.90 -11.41 -19.48
N LEU A 7 -7.81 -10.44 -19.51
CA LEU A 7 -7.88 -9.37 -20.50
C LEU A 7 -7.37 -8.08 -19.89
N LEU A 8 -6.50 -7.38 -20.60
CA LEU A 8 -6.06 -6.03 -20.31
C LEU A 8 -6.83 -5.05 -21.18
N GLY A 9 -7.60 -4.17 -20.57
CA GLY A 9 -8.21 -3.01 -21.23
C GLY A 9 -7.43 -1.75 -20.93
N ILE A 10 -7.12 -0.95 -21.96
CA ILE A 10 -6.41 0.33 -21.87
C ILE A 10 -7.41 1.45 -22.12
N PHE A 11 -7.43 2.45 -21.24
CA PHE A 11 -8.36 3.57 -21.26
C PHE A 11 -7.64 4.90 -21.31
N PRO A 12 -8.12 5.87 -22.13
CA PRO A 12 -7.54 7.21 -22.16
C PRO A 12 -8.01 8.10 -21.00
N TYR A 13 -9.21 7.85 -20.44
CA TYR A 13 -9.83 8.68 -19.43
C TYR A 13 -10.18 7.92 -18.15
N LEU A 14 -10.08 8.61 -17.01
CA LEU A 14 -10.40 8.04 -15.70
C LEU A 14 -11.88 7.64 -15.59
N ASP A 15 -12.79 8.46 -16.13
CA ASP A 15 -14.24 8.20 -16.04
C ASP A 15 -14.63 6.91 -16.74
N GLU A 16 -14.05 6.63 -17.91
CA GLU A 16 -14.26 5.41 -18.66
C GLU A 16 -13.72 4.19 -17.89
N LEU A 17 -12.52 4.32 -17.31
CA LEU A 17 -11.96 3.29 -16.41
C LEU A 17 -12.90 3.00 -15.24
N LEU A 18 -13.41 4.03 -14.56
CA LEU A 18 -14.31 3.87 -13.40
C LEU A 18 -15.63 3.23 -13.79
N ASP A 19 -16.18 3.57 -14.98
CA ASP A 19 -17.40 2.95 -15.50
C ASP A 19 -17.16 1.47 -15.79
N ALA A 20 -16.06 1.13 -16.47
CA ALA A 20 -15.65 -0.26 -16.70
C ALA A 20 -15.48 -1.04 -15.38
N LEU A 21 -14.82 -0.46 -14.39
CA LEU A 21 -14.62 -1.07 -13.07
C LEU A 21 -15.94 -1.35 -12.37
N ARG A 22 -16.87 -0.39 -12.38
CA ARG A 22 -18.20 -0.54 -11.77
C ARG A 22 -19.01 -1.63 -12.46
N LYS A 23 -18.98 -1.69 -13.81
CA LYS A 23 -19.66 -2.72 -14.60
C LYS A 23 -19.09 -4.12 -14.32
N LEU A 24 -17.74 -4.26 -14.30
CA LEU A 24 -17.08 -5.52 -13.99
C LEU A 24 -17.43 -6.01 -12.58
N LYS A 25 -17.41 -5.12 -11.58
CA LYS A 25 -17.79 -5.47 -10.21
C LYS A 25 -19.25 -5.84 -10.06
N LYS A 26 -20.15 -5.13 -10.73
CA LYS A 26 -21.60 -5.44 -10.72
C LYS A 26 -21.89 -6.80 -11.33
N ALA A 27 -21.09 -7.20 -12.31
CA ALA A 27 -21.16 -8.52 -12.94
C ALA A 27 -20.33 -9.60 -12.20
N GLU A 28 -19.77 -9.27 -11.02
CA GLU A 28 -18.95 -10.16 -10.18
C GLU A 28 -17.67 -10.71 -10.85
N TYR A 29 -17.19 -10.07 -11.90
CA TYR A 29 -15.92 -10.44 -12.51
C TYR A 29 -14.73 -10.06 -11.63
N LYS A 30 -13.71 -10.93 -11.61
CA LYS A 30 -12.51 -10.75 -10.81
C LYS A 30 -11.55 -9.77 -11.48
N VAL A 31 -11.44 -8.55 -10.95
CA VAL A 31 -10.40 -7.59 -11.33
C VAL A 31 -9.12 -7.95 -10.59
N LEU A 32 -8.06 -8.25 -11.33
CA LEU A 32 -6.75 -8.64 -10.77
C LEU A 32 -5.92 -7.42 -10.38
N THR A 33 -5.84 -6.44 -11.27
CA THR A 33 -5.00 -5.26 -11.10
C THR A 33 -5.59 -4.08 -11.87
N VAL A 34 -5.41 -2.88 -11.32
CA VAL A 34 -5.68 -1.62 -12.01
C VAL A 34 -4.39 -0.83 -12.06
N PHE A 35 -4.02 -0.34 -13.23
CA PHE A 35 -2.88 0.53 -13.46
C PHE A 35 -3.36 1.97 -13.63
N SER A 36 -2.66 2.90 -12.99
CA SER A 36 -2.94 4.33 -13.06
C SER A 36 -1.64 5.10 -12.92
N PRO A 37 -1.41 6.18 -13.69
CA PRO A 37 -0.20 6.98 -13.60
C PRO A 37 -0.07 7.70 -12.25
N ILE A 38 -1.20 8.09 -11.66
CA ILE A 38 -1.26 8.71 -10.33
C ILE A 38 -2.32 8.02 -9.46
N HIS A 39 -2.24 8.27 -8.17
CA HIS A 39 -3.18 7.71 -7.20
C HIS A 39 -4.52 8.47 -7.23
N PHE A 40 -5.61 7.74 -7.49
CA PHE A 40 -6.98 8.24 -7.40
C PHE A 40 -7.75 7.52 -6.30
N SER A 41 -8.38 8.31 -5.41
CA SER A 41 -9.22 7.79 -4.31
C SER A 41 -10.45 7.04 -4.82
N GLU A 42 -11.02 7.48 -5.94
CA GLU A 42 -12.18 6.88 -6.59
C GLU A 42 -11.92 5.43 -7.03
N ILE A 43 -10.72 5.13 -7.54
CA ILE A 43 -10.33 3.76 -7.90
C ILE A 43 -10.28 2.89 -6.64
N GLN A 44 -9.72 3.41 -5.52
CA GLN A 44 -9.67 2.67 -4.27
C GLN A 44 -11.06 2.41 -3.69
N GLU A 45 -11.95 3.38 -3.78
CA GLU A 45 -13.33 3.26 -3.31
C GLU A 45 -14.09 2.20 -4.12
N VAL A 46 -14.03 2.29 -5.45
CA VAL A 46 -14.65 1.29 -6.33
C VAL A 46 -14.04 -0.09 -6.11
N MET A 47 -12.73 -0.23 -5.96
CA MET A 47 -12.07 -1.51 -5.69
C MET A 47 -12.36 -2.04 -4.28
N GLY A 48 -12.75 -1.17 -3.34
CA GLY A 48 -13.00 -1.55 -1.94
C GLY A 48 -11.73 -1.97 -1.20
N TYR A 49 -10.60 -1.35 -1.51
CA TYR A 49 -9.34 -1.65 -0.84
C TYR A 49 -9.40 -1.28 0.64
N LYS A 50 -9.05 -2.24 1.48
CA LYS A 50 -8.90 -1.98 2.91
C LYS A 50 -7.61 -1.19 3.18
N PRO A 51 -7.63 -0.27 4.17
CA PRO A 51 -6.44 0.46 4.54
C PRO A 51 -5.29 -0.48 4.91
N SER A 52 -4.07 -0.11 4.51
CA SER A 52 -2.89 -0.92 4.77
C SER A 52 -2.65 -1.15 6.27
N PRO A 53 -2.35 -2.37 6.71
CA PRO A 53 -2.00 -2.65 8.10
C PRO A 53 -0.65 -2.04 8.52
N VAL A 54 0.17 -1.55 7.60
CA VAL A 54 1.49 -0.92 7.89
C VAL A 54 1.38 0.18 8.94
N ARG A 55 0.29 0.97 8.94
CA ARG A 55 0.04 2.02 9.93
C ARG A 55 0.01 1.51 11.37
N TYR A 56 -0.49 0.30 11.61
CA TYR A 56 -0.50 -0.30 12.94
C TYR A 56 0.89 -0.75 13.40
N PHE A 57 1.74 -1.19 12.46
CA PHE A 57 3.13 -1.50 12.75
C PHE A 57 3.92 -0.25 13.13
N ILE A 58 3.70 0.86 12.41
CA ILE A 58 4.32 2.16 12.74
C ILE A 58 3.89 2.61 14.13
N LEU A 59 2.60 2.55 14.45
CA LEU A 59 2.08 2.92 15.77
C LEU A 59 2.67 2.05 16.88
N ALA A 60 2.68 0.73 16.69
CA ALA A 60 3.28 -0.20 17.66
C ALA A 60 4.77 0.07 17.86
N GLY A 61 5.52 0.30 16.78
CA GLY A 61 6.92 0.70 16.83
C GLY A 61 7.14 1.99 17.63
N GLY A 62 6.31 2.99 17.39
CA GLY A 62 6.38 4.26 18.11
C GLY A 62 6.15 4.11 19.62
N ILE A 63 5.11 3.40 20.01
CA ILE A 63 4.80 3.14 21.43
C ILE A 63 5.95 2.36 22.10
N LEU A 64 6.40 1.28 21.47
CA LEU A 64 7.52 0.48 21.99
C LEU A 64 8.80 1.28 22.09
N GLY A 65 9.08 2.13 21.08
CA GLY A 65 10.26 2.99 21.07
C GLY A 65 10.27 4.01 22.19
N GLY A 66 9.17 4.72 22.39
CA GLY A 66 9.02 5.68 23.47
C GLY A 66 9.21 5.03 24.85
N ILE A 67 8.51 3.92 25.09
CA ILE A 67 8.61 3.18 26.36
C ILE A 67 10.04 2.67 26.60
N SER A 68 10.68 2.06 25.60
CA SER A 68 11.99 1.44 25.76
C SER A 68 13.08 2.48 26.04
N LEU A 69 13.13 3.59 25.31
CA LEU A 69 14.15 4.62 25.54
C LEU A 69 13.93 5.41 26.83
N VAL A 70 12.68 5.68 27.20
CA VAL A 70 12.39 6.28 28.51
C VAL A 70 12.79 5.34 29.65
N SER A 71 12.48 4.05 29.53
CA SER A 71 12.88 3.06 30.55
C SER A 71 14.36 2.91 30.64
N LEU A 72 15.11 2.93 29.55
CA LEU A 72 16.56 2.90 29.53
C LEU A 72 17.17 4.15 30.18
N ALA A 73 16.64 5.33 29.85
CA ALA A 73 17.07 6.58 30.46
C ALA A 73 16.80 6.59 31.97
N ALA A 74 15.62 6.12 32.40
CA ALA A 74 15.29 6.00 33.81
C ALA A 74 16.23 5.02 34.53
N TYR A 75 16.48 3.86 33.92
CA TYR A 75 17.43 2.89 34.44
C TYR A 75 18.84 3.48 34.62
N ALA A 76 19.34 4.20 33.62
CA ALA A 76 20.64 4.86 33.67
C ALA A 76 20.70 5.90 34.81
N HIS A 77 19.69 6.75 34.95
CA HIS A 77 19.64 7.75 36.02
C HIS A 77 19.60 7.12 37.42
N LEU A 78 18.87 6.05 37.62
CA LEU A 78 18.79 5.35 38.89
C LEU A 78 20.08 4.60 39.23
N SER A 79 20.72 3.98 38.22
CA SER A 79 21.96 3.20 38.42
C SER A 79 23.15 4.10 38.72
N PHE A 80 23.29 5.23 38.06
CA PHE A 80 24.43 6.11 38.24
C PHE A 80 24.20 7.17 39.33
N LYS A 81 22.98 7.32 39.85
CA LYS A 81 22.60 8.27 40.93
C LYS A 81 23.19 9.66 40.73
N LEU A 82 23.19 10.17 39.51
CA LEU A 82 23.73 11.49 39.18
C LEU A 82 22.83 12.59 39.74
N ILE A 83 23.22 13.10 40.93
CA ILE A 83 22.58 14.25 41.56
C ILE A 83 23.27 15.51 41.03
N THR A 84 22.59 16.26 40.16
CA THR A 84 23.11 17.49 39.56
C THR A 84 22.36 18.68 40.17
N SER A 85 23.05 19.52 40.94
CA SER A 85 22.55 20.82 41.43
C SER A 85 21.19 20.77 42.13
N GLY A 86 20.95 19.80 43.03
CA GLY A 86 19.70 19.71 43.81
C GLY A 86 18.45 19.30 43.01
N LYS A 87 18.60 18.88 41.75
CA LYS A 87 17.47 18.36 40.93
C LYS A 87 17.14 16.92 41.33
N PRO A 88 15.86 16.51 41.23
CA PRO A 88 15.47 15.13 41.48
C PRO A 88 16.16 14.16 40.50
N VAL A 89 16.39 12.91 40.93
CA VAL A 89 17.07 11.87 40.11
C VAL A 89 16.31 11.57 38.84
N LEU A 90 14.98 11.74 38.83
CA LEU A 90 14.14 11.55 37.68
C LEU A 90 13.41 12.86 37.31
N PRO A 91 14.09 13.84 36.72
CA PRO A 91 13.44 15.08 36.29
C PRO A 91 12.58 14.81 35.03
N PRO A 92 11.30 15.23 34.99
CA PRO A 92 10.40 14.87 33.88
C PRO A 92 10.80 15.50 32.54
N ILE A 93 11.34 16.73 32.57
CA ILE A 93 11.64 17.48 31.34
C ILE A 93 12.70 16.81 30.45
N PRO A 94 13.86 16.35 30.92
CA PRO A 94 14.85 15.65 30.12
C PRO A 94 14.36 14.35 29.52
N PHE A 95 13.33 13.70 30.08
CA PHE A 95 12.79 12.45 29.56
C PHE A 95 11.91 12.64 28.29
N ILE A 96 11.52 13.87 27.97
CA ILE A 96 10.79 14.18 26.73
C ILE A 96 11.67 13.87 25.52
N VAL A 97 12.97 14.13 25.60
CA VAL A 97 13.90 13.89 24.48
C VAL A 97 13.99 12.40 24.14
N PRO A 98 14.39 11.48 25.05
CA PRO A 98 14.44 10.06 24.75
C PRO A 98 13.05 9.48 24.41
N LEU A 99 11.96 10.02 24.97
CA LEU A 99 10.61 9.64 24.58
C LEU A 99 10.38 9.91 23.09
N PHE A 100 10.66 11.13 22.66
CA PHE A 100 10.47 11.54 21.25
C PHE A 100 11.39 10.76 20.31
N GLU A 101 12.68 10.71 20.61
CA GLU A 101 13.67 10.01 19.77
C GLU A 101 13.35 8.53 19.64
N GLY A 102 13.01 7.85 20.74
CA GLY A 102 12.61 6.44 20.72
C GLY A 102 11.36 6.19 19.91
N THR A 103 10.36 7.05 20.10
CA THR A 103 9.10 6.96 19.35
C THR A 103 9.36 7.06 17.84
N VAL A 104 10.10 8.08 17.40
CA VAL A 104 10.38 8.28 15.98
C VAL A 104 11.26 7.16 15.41
N LEU A 105 12.35 6.81 16.13
CA LEU A 105 13.31 5.81 15.66
C LEU A 105 12.63 4.45 15.38
N LEU A 106 11.94 3.90 16.39
CA LEU A 106 11.30 2.59 16.21
C LEU A 106 10.07 2.65 15.31
N ALA A 107 9.32 3.77 15.26
CA ALA A 107 8.24 3.93 14.30
C ALA A 107 8.76 3.82 12.86
N VAL A 108 9.88 4.47 12.54
CA VAL A 108 10.50 4.40 11.21
C VAL A 108 11.01 3.00 10.91
N ILE A 109 11.73 2.36 11.83
CA ILE A 109 12.26 1.00 11.64
C ILE A 109 11.10 0.01 11.38
N PHE A 110 10.08 0.01 12.22
CA PHE A 110 8.90 -0.85 12.06
C PHE A 110 8.15 -0.55 10.77
N GLY A 111 8.06 0.73 10.37
CA GLY A 111 7.46 1.16 9.12
C GLY A 111 8.19 0.59 7.90
N VAL A 112 9.52 0.72 7.86
CA VAL A 112 10.35 0.19 6.77
C VAL A 112 10.26 -1.33 6.71
N VAL A 113 10.39 -2.02 7.85
CA VAL A 113 10.27 -3.48 7.90
C VAL A 113 8.88 -3.93 7.41
N ALA A 114 7.82 -3.30 7.91
CA ALA A 114 6.46 -3.62 7.47
C ALA A 114 6.25 -3.36 5.97
N TRP A 115 6.83 -2.27 5.44
CA TRP A 115 6.77 -1.95 4.02
C TRP A 115 7.49 -2.99 3.16
N VAL A 116 8.71 -3.38 3.53
CA VAL A 116 9.48 -4.42 2.81
C VAL A 116 8.75 -5.76 2.84
N LEU A 117 8.28 -6.19 4.02
CA LEU A 117 7.59 -7.48 4.18
C LEU A 117 6.24 -7.51 3.44
N LYS A 118 5.42 -6.46 3.57
CA LYS A 118 4.11 -6.37 2.91
C LYS A 118 4.22 -6.12 1.41
N GLY A 119 5.21 -5.33 0.99
CA GLY A 119 5.50 -5.09 -0.41
C GLY A 119 6.12 -6.28 -1.12
N ARG A 120 6.55 -7.32 -0.38
CA ARG A 120 7.30 -8.47 -0.91
C ARG A 120 8.47 -8.02 -1.80
N LEU A 121 9.18 -7.01 -1.33
CA LEU A 121 10.35 -6.47 -2.02
C LEU A 121 11.59 -7.37 -1.78
N PRO A 122 12.50 -7.46 -2.76
CA PRO A 122 12.51 -6.80 -4.08
C PRO A 122 11.65 -7.55 -5.12
N ARG A 123 10.90 -6.80 -5.94
CA ARG A 123 10.22 -7.33 -7.13
C ARG A 123 10.97 -6.83 -8.36
N VAL A 124 11.73 -7.71 -8.97
CA VAL A 124 12.60 -7.38 -10.12
C VAL A 124 11.86 -7.49 -11.45
N HIS A 125 10.75 -8.25 -11.49
CA HIS A 125 10.00 -8.47 -12.72
C HIS A 125 8.74 -7.60 -12.75
N LEU A 126 8.58 -6.86 -13.84
CA LEU A 126 7.34 -6.18 -14.16
C LEU A 126 6.25 -7.22 -14.45
N PRO A 127 4.99 -6.96 -14.07
CA PRO A 127 3.88 -7.82 -14.47
C PRO A 127 3.79 -7.91 -16.00
N SER A 128 3.45 -9.08 -16.54
CA SER A 128 3.28 -9.30 -17.99
C SER A 128 2.22 -8.37 -18.61
N ALA A 129 1.28 -7.89 -17.80
CA ALA A 129 0.25 -6.94 -18.19
C ALA A 129 0.71 -5.47 -18.15
N TYR A 130 1.96 -5.17 -17.75
CA TYR A 130 2.42 -3.78 -17.67
C TYR A 130 2.67 -3.21 -19.06
N ASP A 131 2.21 -1.97 -19.26
CA ASP A 131 2.48 -1.18 -20.45
C ASP A 131 3.11 0.17 -20.04
N PRO A 132 4.18 0.65 -20.71
CA PRO A 132 4.82 1.93 -20.38
C PRO A 132 3.86 3.12 -20.37
N ARG A 133 2.81 3.10 -21.19
CA ARG A 133 1.77 4.12 -21.26
C ARG A 133 1.06 4.36 -19.92
N PHE A 134 1.06 3.36 -19.00
CA PHE A 134 0.48 3.51 -17.65
C PHE A 134 1.31 4.40 -16.72
N SER A 135 2.54 4.71 -17.08
CA SER A 135 3.38 5.71 -16.39
C SER A 135 3.29 7.10 -17.02
N GLU A 136 2.59 7.24 -18.15
CA GLU A 136 2.42 8.50 -18.86
C GLU A 136 1.00 9.05 -18.63
N ASP A 137 0.04 8.61 -19.41
CA ASP A 137 -1.30 9.20 -19.46
C ASP A 137 -2.44 8.18 -19.66
N ARG A 138 -2.16 6.88 -19.59
CA ARG A 138 -3.15 5.83 -19.80
C ARG A 138 -3.46 5.06 -18.53
N PHE A 139 -4.66 4.54 -18.49
CA PHE A 139 -5.17 3.70 -17.41
C PHE A 139 -5.34 2.27 -17.91
N GLY A 140 -5.15 1.29 -17.02
CA GLY A 140 -5.29 -0.11 -17.36
C GLY A 140 -6.13 -0.91 -16.38
N ILE A 141 -6.97 -1.82 -16.88
CA ILE A 141 -7.69 -2.81 -16.07
C ILE A 141 -7.30 -4.19 -16.54
N VAL A 142 -6.89 -5.04 -15.58
CA VAL A 142 -6.69 -6.47 -15.83
C VAL A 142 -7.84 -7.24 -15.19
N ALA A 143 -8.68 -7.83 -16.01
CA ALA A 143 -9.80 -8.65 -15.57
C ALA A 143 -9.55 -10.13 -15.91
N ALA A 144 -9.60 -11.01 -14.89
CA ALA A 144 -9.54 -12.45 -15.12
C ALA A 144 -10.87 -12.95 -15.69
N TYR A 145 -10.78 -13.94 -16.59
CA TYR A 145 -11.96 -14.61 -17.14
C TYR A 145 -11.84 -16.13 -17.02
N LYS A 146 -12.99 -16.78 -17.01
CA LYS A 146 -13.11 -18.23 -17.12
C LYS A 146 -13.50 -18.61 -18.54
N ASP A 147 -13.37 -19.90 -18.84
CA ASP A 147 -13.74 -20.42 -20.17
C ASP A 147 -15.18 -20.01 -20.53
N GLY A 148 -15.32 -19.35 -21.69
CA GLY A 148 -16.59 -18.83 -22.21
C GLY A 148 -16.95 -17.38 -21.80
N GLU A 149 -16.25 -16.75 -20.86
CA GLU A 149 -16.53 -15.37 -20.41
C GLU A 149 -15.72 -14.32 -21.17
N ARG A 150 -14.71 -14.73 -21.93
CA ARG A 150 -13.78 -13.86 -22.64
C ARG A 150 -14.46 -12.81 -23.50
N ASP A 151 -15.38 -13.24 -24.36
CA ASP A 151 -16.04 -12.34 -25.31
C ASP A 151 -17.00 -11.36 -24.62
N ILE A 152 -17.57 -11.75 -23.49
CA ILE A 152 -18.44 -10.89 -22.68
C ILE A 152 -17.62 -9.77 -22.05
N ILE A 153 -16.48 -10.10 -21.42
CA ILE A 153 -15.61 -9.11 -20.79
C ILE A 153 -14.97 -8.21 -21.86
N LEU A 154 -14.55 -8.78 -22.98
CA LEU A 154 -14.01 -8.01 -24.11
C LEU A 154 -15.01 -6.97 -24.61
N LYS A 155 -16.28 -7.37 -24.79
CA LYS A 155 -17.33 -6.46 -25.19
C LYS A 155 -17.60 -5.39 -24.13
N LEU A 156 -17.65 -5.78 -22.85
CA LEU A 156 -17.88 -4.86 -21.74
C LEU A 156 -16.78 -3.79 -21.65
N LEU A 157 -15.51 -4.17 -21.81
CA LEU A 157 -14.38 -3.23 -21.81
C LEU A 157 -14.46 -2.26 -23.00
N LYS A 158 -14.79 -2.77 -24.21
CA LYS A 158 -14.97 -1.93 -25.41
C LYS A 158 -16.16 -0.97 -25.28
N ASP A 159 -17.29 -1.45 -24.79
CA ASP A 159 -18.50 -0.64 -24.57
C ASP A 159 -18.32 0.42 -23.47
N ALA A 160 -17.30 0.27 -22.63
CA ALA A 160 -16.91 1.25 -21.61
C ALA A 160 -15.86 2.25 -22.10
N GLY A 161 -15.39 2.18 -23.37
CA GLY A 161 -14.44 3.14 -23.95
C GLY A 161 -12.99 2.67 -24.01
N ALA A 162 -12.71 1.36 -23.86
CA ALA A 162 -11.33 0.88 -23.97
C ALA A 162 -10.76 1.15 -25.38
N GLU A 163 -9.65 1.86 -25.44
CA GLU A 163 -8.89 2.14 -26.67
C GLU A 163 -8.29 0.85 -27.25
N GLU A 164 -7.84 -0.03 -26.38
CA GLU A 164 -7.22 -1.29 -26.74
C GLU A 164 -7.61 -2.38 -25.72
N VAL A 165 -7.90 -3.59 -26.20
CA VAL A 165 -8.10 -4.76 -25.35
C VAL A 165 -7.25 -5.91 -25.88
N ARG A 166 -6.38 -6.46 -25.01
CA ARG A 166 -5.49 -7.58 -25.37
C ARG A 166 -5.51 -8.68 -24.32
N ASP A 167 -5.25 -9.91 -24.74
CA ASP A 167 -5.05 -11.03 -23.84
C ASP A 167 -3.69 -10.92 -23.16
N VAL A 168 -3.67 -11.16 -21.84
CA VAL A 168 -2.45 -11.22 -21.05
C VAL A 168 -2.49 -12.48 -20.20
N ASN A 169 -1.36 -13.16 -20.14
CA ASN A 169 -1.18 -14.24 -19.19
C ASN A 169 -0.87 -13.62 -17.83
N GLY A 170 -1.71 -13.87 -16.85
CA GLY A 170 -1.59 -13.31 -15.49
C GLY A 170 -0.34 -13.78 -14.74
#